data_9bba597f69cf5032bad1496b10e61705
#
_entry.id   9bba597f69cf5032bad1496b10e61705
#
_cell.length_a   1.000
_cell.length_b   1.000
_cell.length_c   1.000
_cell.angle_alpha   90.00
_cell.angle_beta   90.00
_cell.angle_gamma   90.00
#
_symmetry.space_group_name_H-M   'P 1'
#
loop_
_entity.id
_entity.type
_entity.pdbx_description
1 polymer ?
#
loop_
_entity_poly.entity_id
_entity_poly.type
_entity_poly.pdbx_seq_one_letter_code
_entity_poly.pdbx_strand_id
1 'polypeptide(L)'
;MATPPIKETEELLDQVPAPHLSHSRVNRYLTCPEQYRLYYVEKLRPRIDSAGLVFGALIHVAIADLFRTGEDPVEHFRRDWQNLKDIQPRYKKRESWEDFNAKGENLLKKFLAEEAPKIRQALGVERKFELQITSLDHPFIGIIDLVGQVEDRLTVIDFKTEGSDYEDYEAALSDQLTAYALAAPEAERVPICVLVKTKEPRIEWHFAKRSVDDLTEYLDKVCLVSEDISPGKFYKRPRKHCSYCDFLPVCLGDREKARDTLVRIT
;
A
#
# COMPACT_ATOMS: atom_id res chain seq x y z
N MET A 1 -8.35 -10.12 -22.12
CA MET A 1 -8.53 -8.79 -21.51
C MET A 1 -7.47 -8.71 -20.41
N ALA A 2 -6.48 -7.84 -20.55
CA ALA A 2 -5.45 -7.69 -19.53
C ALA A 2 -6.09 -7.09 -18.27
N THR A 3 -5.90 -7.73 -17.14
CA THR A 3 -6.29 -7.21 -15.83
C THR A 3 -5.50 -5.94 -15.58
N PRO A 4 -6.10 -4.85 -15.07
CA PRO A 4 -5.36 -3.62 -14.83
C PRO A 4 -4.26 -3.82 -13.78
N PRO A 5 -3.13 -3.09 -13.87
CA PRO A 5 -1.91 -3.27 -13.08
C PRO A 5 -2.04 -3.05 -11.56
N ILE A 6 -3.24 -2.70 -11.09
CA ILE A 6 -3.55 -2.35 -9.70
C ILE A 6 -3.28 -3.49 -8.71
N LYS A 7 -3.19 -4.70 -9.20
CA LYS A 7 -3.03 -5.88 -8.37
C LYS A 7 -1.57 -6.29 -8.15
N GLU A 8 -0.60 -5.67 -8.84
CA GLU A 8 0.76 -6.20 -8.86
C GLU A 8 1.43 -6.25 -7.48
N THR A 9 1.25 -5.26 -6.61
CA THR A 9 1.91 -5.30 -5.29
C THR A 9 1.23 -6.25 -4.32
N GLU A 10 -0.10 -6.29 -4.26
CA GLU A 10 -0.83 -7.31 -3.49
C GLU A 10 -0.82 -8.68 -4.19
N GLU A 11 -0.86 -8.75 -5.53
CA GLU A 11 -0.74 -10.00 -6.29
C GLU A 11 0.66 -10.59 -6.26
N LEU A 12 1.72 -9.81 -6.20
CA LEU A 12 3.08 -10.30 -5.95
C LEU A 12 3.20 -10.96 -4.57
N LEU A 13 2.49 -10.42 -3.56
CA LEU A 13 2.40 -11.06 -2.24
C LEU A 13 1.45 -12.26 -2.23
N ASP A 14 0.36 -12.23 -3.01
CA ASP A 14 -0.58 -13.35 -3.14
C ASP A 14 -0.01 -14.52 -3.97
N GLN A 15 1.01 -14.29 -4.81
CA GLN A 15 1.77 -15.32 -5.52
C GLN A 15 2.77 -16.08 -4.62
N VAL A 16 3.02 -15.59 -3.41
CA VAL A 16 3.81 -16.32 -2.43
C VAL A 16 2.99 -17.51 -1.93
N PRO A 17 3.53 -18.75 -1.95
CA PRO A 17 2.84 -19.89 -1.39
C PRO A 17 2.36 -19.56 0.02
N ALA A 18 1.05 -19.66 0.24
CA ALA A 18 0.46 -19.47 1.57
C ALA A 18 0.90 -20.64 2.49
N PRO A 19 0.97 -20.41 3.79
CA PRO A 19 0.60 -19.18 4.49
C PRO A 19 1.79 -18.27 4.79
N HIS A 20 1.56 -16.95 4.77
CA HIS A 20 2.54 -15.95 5.20
C HIS A 20 1.85 -14.82 5.95
N LEU A 21 2.61 -14.02 6.68
CA LEU A 21 2.17 -12.74 7.22
C LEU A 21 2.78 -11.58 6.42
N SER A 22 2.14 -10.44 6.47
CA SER A 22 2.64 -9.18 5.90
C SER A 22 2.07 -8.01 6.68
N HIS A 23 2.68 -6.82 6.52
CA HIS A 23 2.12 -5.60 7.10
C HIS A 23 0.63 -5.41 6.75
N SER A 24 0.27 -5.58 5.48
CA SER A 24 -1.13 -5.44 5.03
C SER A 24 -2.08 -6.45 5.70
N ARG A 25 -1.63 -7.69 5.89
CA ARG A 25 -2.42 -8.74 6.60
C ARG A 25 -2.61 -8.39 8.07
N VAL A 26 -1.54 -8.02 8.75
CA VAL A 26 -1.59 -7.60 10.17
C VAL A 26 -2.49 -6.38 10.33
N ASN A 27 -2.31 -5.34 9.54
CA ASN A 27 -3.09 -4.11 9.62
C ASN A 27 -4.59 -4.35 9.31
N ARG A 28 -4.91 -5.20 8.33
CA ARG A 28 -6.30 -5.54 8.02
C ARG A 28 -6.96 -6.30 9.17
N TYR A 29 -6.25 -7.21 9.84
CA TYR A 29 -6.75 -7.90 11.03
C TYR A 29 -6.99 -6.93 12.18
N LEU A 30 -6.02 -6.07 12.48
CA LEU A 30 -6.14 -5.05 13.53
C LEU A 30 -7.28 -4.04 13.25
N THR A 31 -7.51 -3.72 11.99
CA THR A 31 -8.63 -2.88 11.58
C THR A 31 -9.97 -3.57 11.87
N CYS A 32 -10.14 -4.80 11.39
CA CYS A 32 -11.33 -5.61 11.62
C CYS A 32 -11.05 -7.08 11.29
N PRO A 33 -11.04 -8.00 12.28
CA PRO A 33 -10.81 -9.42 12.05
C PRO A 33 -11.78 -10.04 11.03
N GLU A 34 -13.04 -9.59 10.98
CA GLU A 34 -14.00 -10.04 9.98
C GLU A 34 -13.62 -9.56 8.56
N GLN A 35 -13.08 -8.34 8.42
CA GLN A 35 -12.57 -7.85 7.14
C GLN A 35 -11.40 -8.71 6.65
N TYR A 36 -10.50 -9.11 7.55
CA TYR A 36 -9.42 -10.04 7.25
C TYR A 36 -9.98 -11.37 6.73
N ARG A 37 -10.95 -11.96 7.43
CA ARG A 37 -11.58 -13.24 7.03
C ARG A 37 -12.18 -13.13 5.63
N LEU A 38 -12.98 -12.11 5.39
CA LEU A 38 -13.65 -11.93 4.09
C LEU A 38 -12.65 -11.74 2.95
N TYR A 39 -11.56 -11.00 3.19
CA TYR A 39 -10.57 -10.72 2.17
C TYR A 39 -9.61 -11.89 1.92
N TYR A 40 -8.99 -12.44 2.96
CA TYR A 40 -7.92 -13.44 2.83
C TYR A 40 -8.40 -14.89 2.88
N VAL A 41 -9.40 -15.19 3.70
CA VAL A 41 -9.91 -16.57 3.85
C VAL A 41 -11.01 -16.84 2.84
N GLU A 42 -12.00 -15.97 2.74
CA GLU A 42 -13.10 -16.08 1.77
C GLU A 42 -12.73 -15.59 0.36
N LYS A 43 -11.57 -14.94 0.22
CA LYS A 43 -11.08 -14.39 -1.04
C LYS A 43 -12.08 -13.46 -1.75
N LEU A 44 -12.87 -12.70 -1.00
CA LEU A 44 -13.78 -11.72 -1.57
C LEU A 44 -13.04 -10.44 -1.96
N ARG A 45 -13.37 -9.89 -3.10
CA ARG A 45 -12.84 -8.62 -3.62
C ARG A 45 -13.97 -7.71 -4.09
N PRO A 46 -13.85 -6.40 -4.02
CA PRO A 46 -14.78 -5.51 -4.71
C PRO A 46 -14.71 -5.77 -6.23
N ARG A 47 -15.86 -5.70 -6.90
CA ARG A 47 -15.91 -5.80 -8.38
C ARG A 47 -15.29 -4.59 -9.05
N ILE A 48 -15.37 -3.44 -8.39
CA ILE A 48 -14.86 -2.16 -8.89
C ILE A 48 -14.09 -1.50 -7.75
N ASP A 49 -12.81 -1.29 -7.97
CA ASP A 49 -11.93 -0.62 -6.99
C ASP A 49 -12.23 0.89 -6.91
N SER A 50 -11.88 1.51 -5.79
CA SER A 50 -11.99 2.95 -5.66
C SER A 50 -10.95 3.67 -6.54
N ALA A 51 -11.35 4.80 -7.13
CA ALA A 51 -10.45 5.59 -7.95
C ALA A 51 -9.17 6.03 -7.20
N GLY A 52 -9.28 6.25 -5.89
CA GLY A 52 -8.12 6.59 -5.05
C GLY A 52 -7.11 5.45 -4.91
N LEU A 53 -7.59 4.19 -4.79
CA LEU A 53 -6.72 3.01 -4.72
C LEU A 53 -5.99 2.80 -6.06
N VAL A 54 -6.76 2.81 -7.15
CA VAL A 54 -6.25 2.69 -8.52
C VAL A 54 -5.19 3.75 -8.81
N PHE A 55 -5.50 5.00 -8.48
CA PHE A 55 -4.60 6.12 -8.66
C PHE A 55 -3.28 5.92 -7.91
N GLY A 56 -3.36 5.53 -6.62
CA GLY A 56 -2.18 5.26 -5.81
C GLY A 56 -1.29 4.20 -6.44
N ALA A 57 -1.88 3.07 -6.85
CA ALA A 57 -1.14 1.98 -7.48
C ALA A 57 -0.44 2.42 -8.78
N LEU A 58 -1.11 3.18 -9.65
CA LEU A 58 -0.51 3.67 -10.89
C LEU A 58 0.61 4.69 -10.65
N ILE A 59 0.51 5.53 -9.62
CA ILE A 59 1.61 6.42 -9.22
C ILE A 59 2.82 5.60 -8.77
N HIS A 60 2.61 4.56 -7.93
CA HIS A 60 3.70 3.68 -7.48
C HIS A 60 4.39 2.98 -8.65
N VAL A 61 3.61 2.38 -9.57
CA VAL A 61 4.15 1.70 -10.76
C VAL A 61 4.94 2.68 -11.64
N ALA A 62 4.41 3.87 -11.89
CA ALA A 62 5.10 4.89 -12.70
C ALA A 62 6.43 5.33 -12.06
N ILE A 63 6.48 5.49 -10.73
CA ILE A 63 7.73 5.81 -10.01
C ILE A 63 8.68 4.60 -10.04
N ALA A 64 8.19 3.40 -9.84
CA ALA A 64 9.00 2.19 -9.88
C ALA A 64 9.67 2.03 -11.25
N ASP A 65 8.93 2.21 -12.34
CA ASP A 65 9.48 2.05 -13.69
C ASP A 65 10.41 3.19 -14.11
N LEU A 66 10.23 4.40 -13.57
CA LEU A 66 11.24 5.45 -13.70
C LEU A 66 12.61 4.96 -13.20
N PHE A 67 12.67 4.35 -12.02
CA PHE A 67 13.94 3.90 -11.44
C PHE A 67 14.40 2.54 -11.98
N ARG A 68 13.53 1.74 -12.57
CA ARG A 68 13.87 0.44 -13.14
C ARG A 68 14.34 0.53 -14.58
N THR A 69 13.67 1.34 -15.39
CA THR A 69 13.87 1.39 -16.85
C THR A 69 14.25 2.78 -17.37
N GLY A 70 14.03 3.84 -16.59
CA GLY A 70 14.17 5.23 -17.03
C GLY A 70 12.96 5.75 -17.83
N GLU A 71 11.84 5.03 -17.84
CA GLU A 71 10.62 5.48 -18.52
C GLU A 71 10.08 6.75 -17.85
N ASP A 72 9.59 7.70 -18.66
CA ASP A 72 8.96 8.92 -18.15
C ASP A 72 7.69 8.58 -17.38
N PRO A 73 7.64 8.82 -16.05
CA PRO A 73 6.51 8.41 -15.22
C PRO A 73 5.21 9.16 -15.54
N VAL A 74 5.28 10.35 -16.15
CA VAL A 74 4.10 11.12 -16.57
C VAL A 74 3.43 10.44 -17.76
N GLU A 75 4.23 10.04 -18.75
CA GLU A 75 3.73 9.32 -19.93
C GLU A 75 3.23 7.93 -19.56
N HIS A 76 3.96 7.23 -18.67
CA HIS A 76 3.54 5.93 -18.14
C HIS A 76 2.16 6.04 -17.46
N PHE A 77 2.01 6.92 -16.49
CA PHE A 77 0.76 7.14 -15.78
C PHE A 77 -0.39 7.53 -16.74
N ARG A 78 -0.14 8.46 -17.65
CA ARG A 78 -1.14 8.91 -18.63
C ARG A 78 -1.66 7.75 -19.48
N ARG A 79 -0.76 6.93 -20.00
CA ARG A 79 -1.10 5.73 -20.78
C ARG A 79 -1.98 4.78 -19.98
N ASP A 80 -1.55 4.45 -18.77
CA ASP A 80 -2.22 3.45 -17.95
C ASP A 80 -3.54 3.97 -17.38
N TRP A 81 -3.60 5.25 -16.99
CA TRP A 81 -4.85 5.90 -16.60
C TRP A 81 -5.86 5.95 -17.76
N GLN A 82 -5.39 6.22 -18.99
CA GLN A 82 -6.24 6.19 -20.18
C GLN A 82 -6.82 4.80 -20.45
N ASN A 83 -6.07 3.74 -20.24
CA ASN A 83 -6.54 2.36 -20.40
C ASN A 83 -7.68 1.99 -19.42
N LEU A 84 -7.81 2.71 -18.32
CA LEU A 84 -8.87 2.51 -17.32
C LEU A 84 -10.16 3.29 -17.62
N LYS A 85 -10.16 4.12 -18.65
CA LYS A 85 -11.32 4.98 -18.96
C LYS A 85 -12.62 4.20 -19.19
N ASP A 86 -12.51 3.02 -19.78
CA ASP A 86 -13.67 2.16 -20.06
C ASP A 86 -14.07 1.27 -18.87
N ILE A 87 -13.16 1.06 -17.91
CA ILE A 87 -13.39 0.23 -16.73
C ILE A 87 -14.07 1.02 -15.62
N GLN A 88 -13.88 2.33 -15.57
CA GLN A 88 -14.46 3.29 -14.64
C GLN A 88 -14.35 2.88 -13.17
N PRO A 89 -13.22 3.18 -12.49
CA PRO A 89 -13.09 3.00 -11.04
C PRO A 89 -14.18 3.80 -10.30
N ARG A 90 -14.50 3.39 -9.08
CA ARG A 90 -15.52 4.04 -8.26
C ARG A 90 -15.03 5.38 -7.71
N TYR A 91 -15.60 6.47 -8.18
CA TYR A 91 -15.32 7.84 -7.73
C TYR A 91 -16.16 8.21 -6.51
N LYS A 92 -15.60 9.04 -5.64
CA LYS A 92 -16.36 9.74 -4.58
C LYS A 92 -17.08 10.94 -5.19
N LYS A 93 -18.03 11.51 -4.41
CA LYS A 93 -18.72 12.74 -4.79
C LYS A 93 -17.69 13.84 -5.09
N ARG A 94 -17.79 14.48 -6.25
CA ARG A 94 -16.90 15.53 -6.77
C ARG A 94 -15.54 15.05 -7.26
N GLU A 95 -15.34 13.76 -7.46
CA GLU A 95 -14.17 13.20 -8.14
C GLU A 95 -14.55 12.84 -9.57
N SER A 96 -13.62 12.99 -10.51
CA SER A 96 -13.79 12.57 -11.90
C SER A 96 -12.51 11.95 -12.46
N TRP A 97 -12.65 11.30 -13.62
CA TRP A 97 -11.51 10.75 -14.35
C TRP A 97 -10.50 11.85 -14.73
N GLU A 98 -11.01 13.00 -15.22
CA GLU A 98 -10.20 14.14 -15.64
C GLU A 98 -9.46 14.78 -14.46
N ASP A 99 -10.12 14.89 -13.31
CA ASP A 99 -9.52 15.45 -12.08
C ASP A 99 -8.35 14.57 -11.59
N PHE A 100 -8.52 13.24 -11.59
CA PHE A 100 -7.46 12.33 -11.21
C PHE A 100 -6.32 12.30 -12.24
N ASN A 101 -6.63 12.33 -13.55
CA ASN A 101 -5.62 12.41 -14.59
C ASN A 101 -4.73 13.66 -14.42
N ALA A 102 -5.34 14.83 -14.28
CA ALA A 102 -4.61 16.08 -14.10
C ALA A 102 -3.77 16.09 -12.82
N LYS A 103 -4.29 15.57 -11.70
CA LYS A 103 -3.56 15.43 -10.44
C LYS A 103 -2.36 14.51 -10.58
N GLY A 104 -2.51 13.36 -11.23
CA GLY A 104 -1.43 12.40 -11.41
C GLY A 104 -0.29 12.98 -12.25
N GLU A 105 -0.63 13.57 -13.40
CA GLU A 105 0.38 14.23 -14.24
C GLU A 105 1.14 15.33 -13.50
N ASN A 106 0.43 16.21 -12.79
CA ASN A 106 1.06 17.32 -12.07
C ASN A 106 1.93 16.85 -10.92
N LEU A 107 1.49 15.81 -10.21
CA LEU A 107 2.21 15.21 -9.11
C LEU A 107 3.52 14.56 -9.59
N LEU A 108 3.47 13.80 -10.68
CA LEU A 108 4.64 13.14 -11.26
C LEU A 108 5.61 14.14 -11.93
N LYS A 109 5.10 15.19 -12.57
CA LYS A 109 5.95 16.30 -13.05
C LYS A 109 6.74 16.94 -11.92
N LYS A 110 6.09 17.19 -10.78
CA LYS A 110 6.73 17.74 -9.60
C LYS A 110 7.75 16.76 -9.02
N PHE A 111 7.40 15.47 -8.92
CA PHE A 111 8.32 14.44 -8.46
C PHE A 111 9.57 14.36 -9.31
N LEU A 112 9.44 14.37 -10.64
CA LEU A 112 10.56 14.38 -11.57
C LEU A 112 11.47 15.59 -11.41
N ALA A 113 10.89 16.76 -11.19
CA ALA A 113 11.65 18.01 -11.11
C ALA A 113 12.37 18.18 -9.76
N GLU A 114 11.73 17.78 -8.66
CA GLU A 114 12.18 18.14 -7.31
C GLU A 114 12.74 16.97 -6.51
N GLU A 115 12.22 15.73 -6.72
CA GLU A 115 12.54 14.60 -5.84
C GLU A 115 13.41 13.54 -6.51
N ALA A 116 13.09 13.16 -7.74
CA ALA A 116 13.87 12.16 -8.47
C ALA A 116 15.38 12.50 -8.54
N PRO A 117 15.82 13.77 -8.71
CA PRO A 117 17.23 14.11 -8.71
C PRO A 117 17.95 13.92 -7.37
N LYS A 118 17.23 13.86 -6.25
CA LYS A 118 17.80 13.59 -4.92
C LYS A 118 18.18 12.12 -4.76
N ILE A 119 17.58 11.25 -5.55
CA ILE A 119 17.81 9.80 -5.54
C ILE A 119 18.87 9.48 -6.57
N ARG A 120 20.13 9.52 -6.16
CA ARG A 120 21.28 9.40 -7.08
C ARG A 120 21.42 8.02 -7.69
N GLN A 121 21.07 6.99 -6.93
CA GLN A 121 21.16 5.61 -7.37
C GLN A 121 20.05 4.78 -6.73
N ALA A 122 19.23 4.15 -7.55
CA ALA A 122 18.32 3.10 -7.13
C ALA A 122 19.10 1.79 -7.00
N LEU A 123 19.06 1.17 -5.83
CA LEU A 123 19.72 -0.11 -5.51
C LEU A 123 18.73 -1.28 -5.50
N GLY A 124 17.45 -0.99 -5.35
CA GLY A 124 16.37 -1.96 -5.40
C GLY A 124 15.03 -1.25 -5.57
N VAL A 125 14.23 -1.72 -6.52
CA VAL A 125 12.89 -1.23 -6.82
C VAL A 125 11.91 -2.37 -6.60
N GLU A 126 10.86 -2.14 -5.82
CA GLU A 126 9.91 -3.18 -5.38
C GLU A 126 10.64 -4.42 -4.84
N ARG A 127 11.60 -4.15 -3.93
CA ARG A 127 12.46 -5.18 -3.34
C ARG A 127 11.66 -6.03 -2.36
N LYS A 128 11.40 -7.28 -2.73
CA LYS A 128 10.80 -8.27 -1.84
C LYS A 128 11.76 -8.64 -0.72
N PHE A 129 11.25 -8.75 0.50
CA PHE A 129 11.97 -9.27 1.65
C PHE A 129 11.18 -10.34 2.39
N GLU A 130 11.89 -11.16 3.13
CA GLU A 130 11.34 -12.20 3.98
C GLU A 130 12.05 -12.16 5.33
N LEU A 131 11.29 -12.08 6.42
CA LEU A 131 11.78 -12.17 7.78
C LEU A 131 11.33 -13.49 8.40
N GLN A 132 12.29 -14.26 8.90
CA GLN A 132 12.03 -15.44 9.71
C GLN A 132 11.95 -14.99 11.17
N ILE A 133 10.74 -14.95 11.72
CA ILE A 133 10.48 -14.61 13.12
C ILE A 133 10.26 -15.91 13.87
N THR A 134 11.11 -16.20 14.84
CA THR A 134 11.16 -17.50 15.54
C THR A 134 9.82 -17.94 16.15
N SER A 135 9.00 -16.98 16.57
CA SER A 135 7.68 -17.22 17.19
C SER A 135 6.54 -17.39 16.16
N LEU A 136 6.84 -17.35 14.87
CA LEU A 136 5.82 -17.50 13.81
C LEU A 136 6.00 -18.83 13.09
N ASP A 137 4.89 -19.51 12.81
CA ASP A 137 4.86 -20.72 11.98
C ASP A 137 5.13 -20.44 10.49
N HIS A 138 5.03 -19.17 10.12
CA HIS A 138 5.09 -18.72 8.72
C HIS A 138 5.95 -17.47 8.57
N PRO A 139 6.63 -17.27 7.42
CA PRO A 139 7.45 -16.11 7.20
C PRO A 139 6.63 -14.82 7.19
N PHE A 140 7.24 -13.73 7.62
CA PHE A 140 6.73 -12.38 7.40
C PHE A 140 7.34 -11.82 6.13
N ILE A 141 6.51 -11.42 5.17
CA ILE A 141 6.93 -11.00 3.84
C ILE A 141 6.46 -9.56 3.58
N GLY A 142 7.28 -8.82 2.86
CA GLY A 142 6.92 -7.49 2.40
C GLY A 142 7.66 -7.08 1.13
N ILE A 143 7.28 -5.93 0.62
CA ILE A 143 7.91 -5.31 -0.54
C ILE A 143 8.26 -3.89 -0.14
N ILE A 144 9.51 -3.51 -0.33
CA ILE A 144 10.01 -2.16 -0.17
C ILE A 144 9.91 -1.45 -1.52
N ASP A 145 9.25 -0.30 -1.57
CA ASP A 145 9.03 0.41 -2.83
C ASP A 145 10.34 0.80 -3.50
N LEU A 146 11.27 1.42 -2.74
CA LEU A 146 12.57 1.81 -3.26
C LEU A 146 13.67 1.75 -2.19
N VAL A 147 14.80 1.16 -2.55
CA VAL A 147 16.05 1.26 -1.80
C VAL A 147 17.04 2.02 -2.65
N GLY A 148 17.64 3.07 -2.12
CA GLY A 148 18.55 3.88 -2.91
C GLY A 148 19.43 4.83 -2.09
N GLN A 149 20.34 5.51 -2.80
CA GLN A 149 21.18 6.57 -2.24
C GLN A 149 20.45 7.90 -2.38
N VAL A 150 19.99 8.45 -1.26
CA VAL A 150 19.36 9.77 -1.19
C VAL A 150 20.29 10.70 -0.42
N GLU A 151 20.79 11.76 -1.05
CA GLU A 151 21.75 12.67 -0.41
C GLU A 151 22.96 11.93 0.22
N ASP A 152 23.50 10.93 -0.50
CA ASP A 152 24.61 10.07 -0.09
C ASP A 152 24.35 9.16 1.12
N ARG A 153 23.08 8.94 1.49
CA ARG A 153 22.69 8.03 2.56
C ARG A 153 21.86 6.88 2.02
N LEU A 154 22.15 5.68 2.49
CA LEU A 154 21.33 4.51 2.18
C LEU A 154 19.97 4.67 2.81
N THR A 155 18.94 4.76 1.96
CA THR A 155 17.57 5.10 2.34
C THR A 155 16.60 4.06 1.79
N VAL A 156 15.71 3.59 2.64
CA VAL A 156 14.54 2.77 2.27
C VAL A 156 13.33 3.67 2.24
N ILE A 157 12.70 3.82 1.09
CA ILE A 157 11.62 4.76 0.86
C ILE A 157 10.31 4.01 0.71
N ASP A 158 9.29 4.47 1.43
CA ASP A 158 7.89 4.13 1.23
C ASP A 158 7.19 5.32 0.56
N PHE A 159 6.55 5.09 -0.58
CA PHE A 159 5.76 6.11 -1.25
C PHE A 159 4.30 6.04 -0.81
N LYS A 160 3.68 7.18 -0.53
CA LYS A 160 2.25 7.28 -0.23
C LYS A 160 1.59 8.37 -1.07
N THR A 161 0.36 8.13 -1.49
CA THR A 161 -0.46 9.15 -2.16
C THR A 161 -1.62 9.54 -1.24
N GLU A 162 -1.60 10.77 -0.76
CA GLU A 162 -2.60 11.26 0.17
C GLU A 162 -3.43 12.43 -0.39
N GLY A 163 -4.62 12.63 0.14
CA GLY A 163 -5.50 13.76 -0.23
C GLY A 163 -5.40 14.94 0.73
N SER A 164 -4.68 14.81 1.82
CA SER A 164 -4.47 15.80 2.89
C SER A 164 -3.04 15.74 3.38
N ASP A 165 -2.69 16.65 4.25
CA ASP A 165 -1.40 16.70 4.91
C ASP A 165 -1.16 15.41 5.72
N TYR A 166 0.10 15.01 5.77
CA TYR A 166 0.58 13.87 6.54
C TYR A 166 1.31 14.40 7.79
N GLU A 167 1.03 13.82 8.94
CA GLU A 167 1.60 14.30 10.19
C GLU A 167 2.83 13.49 10.59
N ASP A 168 3.81 14.15 11.21
CA ASP A 168 5.07 13.49 11.61
C ASP A 168 4.86 12.28 12.54
N TYR A 169 3.82 12.31 13.39
CA TYR A 169 3.52 11.18 14.27
C TYR A 169 3.05 9.94 13.48
N GLU A 170 2.47 10.10 12.29
CA GLU A 170 2.04 8.98 11.45
C GLU A 170 3.26 8.19 10.94
N ALA A 171 4.34 8.90 10.56
CA ALA A 171 5.60 8.27 10.24
C ALA A 171 6.25 7.63 11.49
N ALA A 172 6.21 8.31 12.63
CA ALA A 172 6.77 7.81 13.88
C ALA A 172 6.09 6.51 14.35
N LEU A 173 4.78 6.38 14.17
CA LEU A 173 3.97 5.23 14.57
C LEU A 173 3.74 4.22 13.43
N SER A 174 4.40 4.38 12.28
CA SER A 174 4.20 3.51 11.12
C SER A 174 4.77 2.11 11.33
N ASP A 175 3.90 1.13 11.48
CA ASP A 175 4.25 -0.29 11.51
C ASP A 175 4.98 -0.76 10.23
N GLN A 176 4.63 -0.19 9.08
CA GLN A 176 5.26 -0.52 7.80
C GLN A 176 6.72 -0.08 7.76
N LEU A 177 7.03 1.14 8.23
CA LEU A 177 8.42 1.59 8.33
C LEU A 177 9.21 0.78 9.36
N THR A 178 8.56 0.30 10.43
CA THR A 178 9.19 -0.58 11.40
C THR A 178 9.54 -1.93 10.79
N ALA A 179 8.65 -2.51 9.97
CA ALA A 179 8.94 -3.71 9.20
C ALA A 179 10.11 -3.51 8.22
N TYR A 180 10.17 -2.35 7.57
CA TYR A 180 11.27 -2.01 6.65
C TYR A 180 12.61 -1.85 7.38
N ALA A 181 12.61 -1.23 8.56
CA ALA A 181 13.81 -1.12 9.39
C ALA A 181 14.35 -2.50 9.85
N LEU A 182 13.45 -3.46 10.12
CA LEU A 182 13.83 -4.84 10.39
C LEU A 182 14.40 -5.55 9.16
N ALA A 183 13.84 -5.27 7.98
CA ALA A 183 14.22 -5.92 6.72
C ALA A 183 15.50 -5.34 6.08
N ALA A 184 15.86 -4.12 6.43
CA ALA A 184 17.03 -3.43 5.92
C ALA A 184 17.78 -2.70 7.05
N PRO A 185 18.38 -3.44 8.00
CA PRO A 185 19.06 -2.87 9.17
C PRO A 185 20.30 -2.04 8.78
N GLU A 186 20.79 -2.20 7.55
CA GLU A 186 21.87 -1.42 6.98
C GLU A 186 21.41 -0.01 6.53
N ALA A 187 20.12 0.24 6.40
CA ALA A 187 19.60 1.53 5.97
C ALA A 187 19.78 2.60 7.05
N GLU A 188 20.33 3.74 6.67
CA GLU A 188 20.50 4.88 7.57
C GLU A 188 19.19 5.64 7.83
N ARG A 189 18.26 5.54 6.87
CA ARG A 189 16.97 6.24 6.89
C ARG A 189 15.85 5.37 6.33
N VAL A 190 14.68 5.47 6.95
CA VAL A 190 13.45 4.81 6.47
C VAL A 190 12.30 5.84 6.50
N PRO A 191 12.25 6.77 5.55
CA PRO A 191 11.19 7.77 5.45
C PRO A 191 9.95 7.27 4.73
N ILE A 192 8.85 8.02 4.93
CA ILE A 192 7.72 8.07 4.01
C ILE A 192 7.88 9.28 3.10
N CYS A 193 7.78 9.08 1.79
CA CYS A 193 7.67 10.13 0.79
C CYS A 193 6.20 10.26 0.39
N VAL A 194 5.54 11.30 0.88
CA VAL A 194 4.12 11.52 0.67
C VAL A 194 3.88 12.42 -0.52
N LEU A 195 3.17 11.89 -1.51
CA LEU A 195 2.72 12.61 -2.69
C LEU A 195 1.29 13.13 -2.43
N VAL A 196 1.16 14.40 -2.07
CA VAL A 196 -0.12 15.01 -1.70
C VAL A 196 -0.87 15.47 -2.94
N LYS A 197 -1.95 14.74 -3.30
CA LYS A 197 -2.76 14.93 -4.52
C LYS A 197 -3.83 16.03 -4.40
N THR A 198 -3.40 17.25 -4.12
CA THR A 198 -4.25 18.44 -4.10
C THR A 198 -4.20 19.18 -5.45
N LYS A 199 -4.91 20.32 -5.57
CA LYS A 199 -4.84 21.16 -6.77
C LYS A 199 -3.41 21.68 -7.01
N GLU A 200 -2.73 22.02 -5.90
CA GLU A 200 -1.31 22.36 -5.89
C GLU A 200 -0.58 21.18 -5.25
N PRO A 201 0.02 20.29 -6.05
CA PRO A 201 0.64 19.08 -5.52
C PRO A 201 1.84 19.42 -4.64
N ARG A 202 1.97 18.70 -3.55
CA ARG A 202 3.14 18.79 -2.66
C ARG A 202 3.76 17.42 -2.50
N ILE A 203 5.06 17.41 -2.21
CA ILE A 203 5.78 16.18 -1.86
C ILE A 203 6.46 16.45 -0.52
N GLU A 204 6.19 15.59 0.43
CA GLU A 204 6.60 15.75 1.82
C GLU A 204 7.40 14.51 2.24
N TRP A 205 8.52 14.74 2.95
CA TRP A 205 9.35 13.67 3.48
C TRP A 205 9.22 13.64 5.00
N HIS A 206 8.72 12.54 5.53
CA HIS A 206 8.58 12.33 6.96
C HIS A 206 9.57 11.27 7.43
N PHE A 207 10.49 11.69 8.27
CA PHE A 207 11.56 10.86 8.80
C PHE A 207 11.25 10.45 10.24
N ALA A 208 11.36 9.17 10.54
CA ALA A 208 11.27 8.68 11.91
C ALA A 208 12.38 7.67 12.18
N LYS A 209 12.97 7.77 13.37
CA LYS A 209 13.91 6.77 13.86
C LYS A 209 13.14 5.62 14.51
N ARG A 210 13.75 4.45 14.52
CA ARG A 210 13.26 3.27 15.25
C ARG A 210 14.22 2.89 16.34
N SER A 211 13.74 2.87 17.57
CA SER A 211 14.46 2.32 18.70
C SER A 211 14.36 0.77 18.71
N VAL A 212 15.17 0.13 19.53
CA VAL A 212 15.05 -1.31 19.75
C VAL A 212 13.69 -1.67 20.35
N ASP A 213 13.14 -0.80 21.18
CA ASP A 213 11.81 -1.00 21.79
C ASP A 213 10.71 -0.96 20.74
N ASP A 214 10.75 0.00 19.78
CA ASP A 214 9.79 0.06 18.67
C ASP A 214 9.80 -1.23 17.82
N LEU A 215 11.01 -1.76 17.55
CA LEU A 215 11.18 -3.01 16.81
C LEU A 215 10.61 -4.20 17.57
N THR A 216 10.85 -4.26 18.89
CA THR A 216 10.37 -5.33 19.77
C THR A 216 8.84 -5.28 19.89
N GLU A 217 8.27 -4.12 20.17
CA GLU A 217 6.81 -3.93 20.23
C GLU A 217 6.10 -4.32 18.92
N TYR A 218 6.73 -4.02 17.79
CA TYR A 218 6.18 -4.44 16.50
C TYR A 218 6.21 -5.96 16.31
N LEU A 219 7.31 -6.62 16.66
CA LEU A 219 7.43 -8.08 16.61
C LEU A 219 6.40 -8.76 17.52
N ASP A 220 6.23 -8.27 18.76
CA ASP A 220 5.23 -8.78 19.70
C ASP A 220 3.81 -8.62 19.14
N LYS A 221 3.52 -7.45 18.55
CA LYS A 221 2.23 -7.19 17.86
C LYS A 221 1.97 -8.20 16.74
N VAL A 222 2.97 -8.47 15.91
CA VAL A 222 2.86 -9.43 14.80
C VAL A 222 2.60 -10.84 15.33
N CYS A 223 3.29 -11.24 16.40
CA CYS A 223 3.09 -12.55 17.05
C CYS A 223 1.69 -12.68 17.63
N LEU A 224 1.21 -11.69 18.39
CA LEU A 224 -0.16 -11.69 18.94
C LEU A 224 -1.23 -11.78 17.85
N VAL A 225 -1.07 -11.04 16.76
CA VAL A 225 -1.99 -11.12 15.61
C VAL A 225 -1.96 -12.49 14.96
N SER A 226 -0.78 -13.11 14.84
CA SER A 226 -0.64 -14.47 14.31
C SER A 226 -1.36 -15.51 15.18
N GLU A 227 -1.22 -15.41 16.51
CA GLU A 227 -1.88 -16.27 17.48
C GLU A 227 -3.41 -16.16 17.44
N ASP A 228 -3.94 -15.02 17.03
CA ASP A 228 -5.38 -14.83 16.86
C ASP A 228 -5.88 -15.31 15.49
N ILE A 229 -5.10 -15.12 14.44
CA ILE A 229 -5.43 -15.54 13.06
C ILE A 229 -5.42 -17.07 12.93
N SER A 230 -4.42 -17.73 13.50
CA SER A 230 -4.16 -19.17 13.35
C SER A 230 -5.37 -20.04 13.78
N PRO A 231 -6.00 -19.84 14.95
CA PRO A 231 -7.21 -20.56 15.35
C PRO A 231 -8.51 -20.01 14.75
N GLY A 232 -8.45 -18.99 13.88
CA GLY A 232 -9.61 -18.40 13.24
C GLY A 232 -10.45 -17.48 14.12
N LYS A 233 -9.85 -16.70 14.98
CA LYS A 233 -10.56 -15.72 15.82
C LYS A 233 -11.03 -14.51 15.00
N PHE A 234 -12.07 -14.69 14.23
CA PHE A 234 -12.63 -13.64 13.38
C PHE A 234 -13.95 -13.13 13.95
N TYR A 235 -14.05 -11.82 14.12
CA TYR A 235 -15.23 -11.15 14.63
C TYR A 235 -15.42 -9.77 14.01
N LYS A 236 -16.68 -9.32 13.94
CA LYS A 236 -17.01 -7.97 13.49
C LYS A 236 -16.52 -6.94 14.51
N ARG A 237 -15.87 -5.88 14.03
CA ARG A 237 -15.43 -4.74 14.85
C ARG A 237 -16.09 -3.46 14.35
N PRO A 238 -17.39 -3.21 14.67
CA PRO A 238 -18.12 -2.06 14.14
C PRO A 238 -17.50 -0.74 14.62
N ARG A 239 -17.07 0.08 13.67
CA ARG A 239 -16.48 1.42 13.90
C ARG A 239 -16.76 2.31 12.70
N LYS A 240 -16.25 3.56 12.76
CA LYS A 240 -16.40 4.55 11.69
C LYS A 240 -15.88 4.05 10.32
N HIS A 241 -14.85 3.20 10.31
CA HIS A 241 -14.33 2.61 9.07
C HIS A 241 -15.35 1.74 8.31
N CYS A 242 -16.40 1.23 8.97
CA CYS A 242 -17.43 0.44 8.29
C CYS A 242 -18.14 1.23 7.18
N SER A 243 -18.24 2.55 7.29
CA SER A 243 -18.83 3.40 6.25
C SER A 243 -18.08 3.39 4.92
N TYR A 244 -16.81 2.97 4.94
CA TYR A 244 -15.95 2.86 3.75
C TYR A 244 -15.57 1.42 3.42
N CYS A 245 -16.10 0.44 4.18
CA CYS A 245 -15.76 -0.97 4.03
C CYS A 245 -16.56 -1.61 2.89
N ASP A 246 -15.87 -2.17 1.91
CA ASP A 246 -16.51 -2.85 0.78
C ASP A 246 -17.32 -4.08 1.21
N PHE A 247 -16.99 -4.68 2.37
CA PHE A 247 -17.68 -5.84 2.92
C PHE A 247 -18.90 -5.51 3.80
N LEU A 248 -19.26 -4.23 3.95
CA LEU A 248 -20.40 -3.82 4.75
C LEU A 248 -21.70 -4.55 4.37
N PRO A 249 -22.04 -4.78 3.08
CA PRO A 249 -23.23 -5.54 2.70
C PRO A 249 -23.27 -6.95 3.30
N VAL A 250 -22.13 -7.66 3.32
CA VAL A 250 -22.01 -8.97 3.95
C VAL A 250 -22.28 -8.89 5.46
N CYS A 251 -21.69 -7.91 6.13
CA CYS A 251 -21.86 -7.70 7.56
C CYS A 251 -23.31 -7.39 7.97
N LEU A 252 -24.06 -6.71 7.09
CA LEU A 252 -25.47 -6.36 7.28
C LEU A 252 -26.43 -7.45 6.82
N GLY A 253 -25.95 -8.53 6.19
CA GLY A 253 -26.78 -9.60 5.63
C GLY A 253 -27.50 -9.23 4.32
N ASP A 254 -27.10 -8.15 3.68
CA ASP A 254 -27.61 -7.71 2.38
C ASP A 254 -26.98 -8.55 1.26
N ARG A 255 -27.60 -9.70 0.99
CA ARG A 255 -27.08 -10.68 0.02
C ARG A 255 -27.15 -10.21 -1.42
N GLU A 256 -28.13 -9.38 -1.77
CA GLU A 256 -28.26 -8.83 -3.13
C GLU A 256 -27.12 -7.86 -3.38
N LYS A 257 -26.97 -6.85 -2.55
CA LYS A 257 -25.90 -5.87 -2.67
C LYS A 257 -24.50 -6.51 -2.58
N ALA A 258 -24.32 -7.53 -1.74
CA ALA A 258 -23.07 -8.26 -1.67
C ALA A 258 -22.73 -8.96 -3.00
N ARG A 259 -23.69 -9.60 -3.66
CA ARG A 259 -23.50 -10.20 -5.00
C ARG A 259 -23.19 -9.18 -6.08
N ASP A 260 -23.81 -8.00 -6.00
CA ASP A 260 -23.62 -6.95 -7.00
C ASP A 260 -22.28 -6.25 -6.86
N THR A 261 -21.76 -6.13 -5.64
CA THR A 261 -20.54 -5.34 -5.37
C THR A 261 -19.29 -6.17 -5.14
N LEU A 262 -19.41 -7.47 -4.84
CA LEU A 262 -18.29 -8.34 -4.54
C LEU A 262 -18.17 -9.52 -5.51
N VAL A 263 -16.95 -10.04 -5.63
CA VAL A 263 -16.62 -11.24 -6.37
C VAL A 263 -15.66 -12.10 -5.54
N ARG A 264 -15.79 -13.41 -5.64
CA ARG A 264 -14.80 -14.35 -5.05
C ARG A 264 -13.74 -14.63 -6.12
N ILE A 265 -12.48 -14.42 -5.77
CA ILE A 265 -11.35 -14.84 -6.61
C ILE A 265 -10.96 -16.27 -6.26
N THR A 266 -10.51 -17.02 -7.24
CA THR A 266 -10.08 -18.43 -7.10
C THR A 266 -8.65 -18.53 -6.59
#